data_69635b903df673c702d361756265a1d2
#
_entry.id   69635b903df673c702d361756265a1d2
#
_cell.length_a   1.000
_cell.length_b   1.000
_cell.length_c   1.000
_cell.angle_alpha   90.00
_cell.angle_beta   90.00
_cell.angle_gamma   90.00
#
_symmetry.space_group_name_H-M   'P 1'
#
loop_
_entity.id
_entity.type
_entity.pdbx_description
1 polymer ?
#
loop_
_entity_poly.entity_id
_entity_poly.type
_entity_poly.pdbx_seq_one_letter_code
_entity_poly.pdbx_strand_id
1 'polypeptide(L)'
;MVDEITRRKQNWVEFADPKSGVSRLLVISYSEEMPPRPMLWWELLREREDWSYNTYLKKCEDVSYIPDNTIPFLSMITGTEIFAEAFGCRVHYPDNNNPFALPMISSVDEFYKIKKPRLEDTKLPLLIESAERLRGRAGDGALLSLPDNQTPMDIAALIWEKSDFYAALYEEPSAVLELASMIKELQFEFFDE
;
A
#
# COMPACT_ATOMS: atom_id res chain seq x y z
N MET A 1 26.24 5.89 10.70
CA MET A 1 25.01 5.50 9.94
C MET A 1 23.75 5.62 10.79
N VAL A 2 23.63 4.91 11.91
CA VAL A 2 22.43 4.99 12.80
C VAL A 2 22.17 6.44 13.24
N ASP A 3 23.19 7.17 13.68
CA ASP A 3 23.07 8.56 14.11
C ASP A 3 22.55 9.47 12.98
N GLU A 4 23.00 9.26 11.74
CA GLU A 4 22.57 10.06 10.59
C GLU A 4 21.10 9.80 10.21
N ILE A 5 20.66 8.55 10.21
CA ILE A 5 19.25 8.22 9.99
C ILE A 5 18.38 8.83 11.09
N THR A 6 18.82 8.75 12.34
CA THR A 6 18.12 9.37 13.48
C THR A 6 18.02 10.88 13.32
N ARG A 7 19.09 11.54 12.92
CA ARG A 7 19.09 12.97 12.62
C ARG A 7 18.10 13.33 11.51
N ARG A 8 18.06 12.55 10.43
CA ARG A 8 17.10 12.77 9.34
C ARG A 8 15.66 12.61 9.81
N LYS A 9 15.37 11.59 10.62
CA LYS A 9 14.04 11.41 11.23
C LYS A 9 13.66 12.63 12.07
N GLN A 10 14.58 13.16 12.87
CA GLN A 10 14.32 14.36 13.67
C GLN A 10 14.03 15.58 12.79
N ASN A 11 14.77 15.78 11.69
CA ASN A 11 14.51 16.86 10.75
C ASN A 11 13.07 16.79 10.16
N TRP A 12 12.58 15.58 9.88
CA TRP A 12 11.20 15.38 9.42
C TRP A 12 10.17 15.70 10.50
N VAL A 13 10.44 15.33 11.76
CA VAL A 13 9.57 15.69 12.90
C VAL A 13 9.49 17.19 13.06
N GLU A 14 10.65 17.89 13.00
CA GLU A 14 10.71 19.35 13.07
C GLU A 14 10.00 20.01 11.88
N PHE A 15 10.17 19.48 10.67
CA PHE A 15 9.46 19.99 9.49
C PHE A 15 7.93 19.84 9.62
N ALA A 16 7.46 18.78 10.23
CA ALA A 16 6.03 18.54 10.46
C ALA A 16 5.44 19.41 11.59
N ASP A 17 6.28 19.99 12.46
CA ASP A 17 5.82 20.90 13.52
C ASP A 17 5.72 22.34 12.99
N PRO A 18 4.50 22.91 12.88
CA PRO A 18 4.32 24.30 12.42
C PRO A 18 5.06 25.35 13.27
N LYS A 19 5.47 25.00 14.51
CA LYS A 19 6.14 25.89 15.44
C LYS A 19 7.67 25.87 15.35
N SER A 20 8.24 24.88 14.66
CA SER A 20 9.70 24.69 14.57
C SER A 20 10.41 25.77 13.76
N GLY A 21 9.71 26.43 12.84
CA GLY A 21 10.31 27.36 11.88
C GLY A 21 11.03 26.68 10.71
N VAL A 22 11.11 25.34 10.67
CA VAL A 22 11.66 24.59 9.53
C VAL A 22 10.63 24.58 8.40
N SER A 23 10.94 25.26 7.29
CA SER A 23 10.00 25.44 6.18
C SER A 23 10.27 24.55 4.97
N ARG A 24 11.39 23.82 4.94
CA ARG A 24 11.79 22.96 3.82
C ARG A 24 12.76 21.86 4.24
N LEU A 25 12.70 20.75 3.51
CA LEU A 25 13.68 19.68 3.54
C LEU A 25 14.25 19.47 2.13
N LEU A 26 15.49 18.99 2.07
CA LEU A 26 16.09 18.54 0.83
C LEU A 26 15.93 17.02 0.73
N VAL A 27 15.36 16.55 -0.36
CA VAL A 27 15.28 15.13 -0.72
C VAL A 27 15.87 15.00 -2.11
N ILE A 28 16.89 14.17 -2.25
CA ILE A 28 17.54 13.90 -3.54
C ILE A 28 17.04 12.56 -4.05
N SER A 29 16.33 12.58 -5.17
CA SER A 29 15.98 11.37 -5.90
C SER A 29 16.99 11.17 -7.01
N TYR A 30 17.74 10.09 -6.95
CA TYR A 30 18.60 9.67 -8.05
C TYR A 30 18.35 8.20 -8.38
N SER A 31 18.59 7.84 -9.61
CA SER A 31 18.38 6.51 -10.13
C SER A 31 19.72 5.84 -10.35
N GLU A 32 20.03 4.81 -9.57
CA GLU A 32 21.04 3.84 -9.95
C GLU A 32 20.37 2.68 -10.71
N GLU A 33 21.16 1.91 -11.46
CA GLU A 33 20.68 0.66 -12.03
C GLU A 33 20.37 -0.33 -10.90
N MET A 34 19.11 -0.37 -10.52
CA MET A 34 18.58 -1.41 -9.63
C MET A 34 18.05 -2.57 -10.48
N PRO A 35 18.13 -3.80 -10.00
CA PRO A 35 17.43 -4.91 -10.64
C PRO A 35 15.96 -4.53 -10.86
N PRO A 36 15.34 -4.96 -11.97
CA PRO A 36 13.95 -4.67 -12.23
C PRO A 36 13.09 -5.17 -11.06
N ARG A 37 12.10 -4.37 -10.70
CA ARG A 37 11.14 -4.75 -9.65
C ARG A 37 10.38 -6.00 -10.09
N PRO A 38 10.24 -7.04 -9.23
CA PRO A 38 9.41 -8.20 -9.54
C PRO A 38 7.96 -7.80 -9.80
N MET A 39 7.27 -8.59 -10.60
CA MET A 39 5.84 -8.42 -10.85
C MET A 39 5.04 -8.56 -9.55
N LEU A 40 3.86 -7.91 -9.49
CA LEU A 40 3.03 -7.88 -8.29
C LEU A 40 2.14 -9.14 -8.13
N TRP A 41 2.57 -10.26 -8.64
CA TRP A 41 1.86 -11.53 -8.51
C TRP A 41 2.10 -12.13 -7.11
N TRP A 42 1.10 -12.78 -6.56
CA TRP A 42 1.20 -13.35 -5.22
C TRP A 42 2.31 -14.39 -5.10
N GLU A 43 2.53 -15.17 -6.14
CA GLU A 43 3.58 -16.19 -6.23
C GLU A 43 4.99 -15.60 -6.10
N LEU A 44 5.15 -14.31 -6.45
CA LEU A 44 6.43 -13.58 -6.38
C LEU A 44 6.58 -12.73 -5.11
N LEU A 45 5.79 -13.01 -4.08
CA LEU A 45 5.83 -12.22 -2.84
C LEU A 45 7.22 -12.26 -2.18
N ARG A 46 7.89 -13.43 -2.22
CA ARG A 46 9.24 -13.58 -1.65
C ARG A 46 10.29 -12.80 -2.43
N GLU A 47 10.23 -12.82 -3.75
CA GLU A 47 11.11 -12.03 -4.61
C GLU A 47 10.90 -10.52 -4.40
N ARG A 48 9.66 -10.09 -4.16
CA ARG A 48 9.35 -8.70 -3.79
C ARG A 48 9.94 -8.32 -2.43
N GLU A 49 9.86 -9.20 -1.44
CA GLU A 49 10.50 -9.01 -0.13
C GLU A 49 12.03 -8.86 -0.29
N ASP A 50 12.66 -9.74 -1.05
CA ASP A 50 14.10 -9.68 -1.29
C ASP A 50 14.51 -8.41 -2.04
N TRP A 51 13.75 -8.02 -3.06
CA TRP A 51 13.97 -6.78 -3.79
C TRP A 51 13.82 -5.56 -2.87
N SER A 52 12.76 -5.51 -2.06
CA SER A 52 12.52 -4.44 -1.08
C SER A 52 13.67 -4.33 -0.07
N TYR A 53 14.10 -5.46 0.49
CA TYR A 53 15.17 -5.50 1.46
C TYR A 53 16.52 -5.05 0.87
N ASN A 54 16.88 -5.53 -0.33
CA ASN A 54 18.10 -5.12 -1.01
C ASN A 54 18.08 -3.63 -1.38
N THR A 55 16.93 -3.13 -1.82
CA THR A 55 16.74 -1.69 -2.07
C THR A 55 16.91 -0.88 -0.79
N TYR A 56 16.35 -1.35 0.33
CA TYR A 56 16.53 -0.71 1.63
C TYR A 56 18.01 -0.67 2.05
N LEU A 57 18.75 -1.78 1.92
CA LEU A 57 20.18 -1.81 2.24
C LEU A 57 20.97 -0.81 1.41
N LYS A 58 20.69 -0.75 0.10
CA LYS A 58 21.31 0.23 -0.80
C LYS A 58 21.03 1.66 -0.34
N LYS A 59 19.78 1.97 0.01
CA LYS A 59 19.41 3.29 0.54
C LYS A 59 20.07 3.61 1.87
N CYS A 60 20.33 2.61 2.72
CA CYS A 60 21.12 2.79 3.93
C CYS A 60 22.58 3.16 3.63
N GLU A 61 23.19 2.55 2.61
CA GLU A 61 24.53 2.94 2.15
C GLU A 61 24.56 4.39 1.64
N ASP A 62 23.56 4.79 0.84
CA ASP A 62 23.42 6.13 0.28
C ASP A 62 23.42 7.23 1.35
N VAL A 63 22.88 6.96 2.53
CA VAL A 63 22.88 7.90 3.67
C VAL A 63 24.28 8.36 4.04
N SER A 64 25.31 7.55 3.80
CA SER A 64 26.68 7.85 4.19
C SER A 64 27.34 8.93 3.32
N TYR A 65 26.87 9.15 2.09
CA TYR A 65 27.49 10.07 1.13
C TYR A 65 26.54 11.05 0.46
N ILE A 66 25.22 10.84 0.55
CA ILE A 66 24.26 11.81 0.02
C ILE A 66 23.77 12.73 1.15
N PRO A 67 24.13 14.03 1.13
CA PRO A 67 23.79 14.96 2.20
C PRO A 67 22.37 15.52 2.03
N ASP A 68 21.36 14.71 2.25
CA ASP A 68 19.96 15.09 2.13
C ASP A 68 19.13 14.66 3.37
N ASN A 69 17.80 14.67 3.28
CA ASN A 69 16.90 14.23 4.34
C ASN A 69 16.11 12.95 3.97
N THR A 70 16.53 12.22 2.93
CA THR A 70 15.91 10.94 2.58
C THR A 70 16.11 9.94 3.71
N ILE A 71 15.04 9.30 4.14
CA ILE A 71 15.06 8.24 5.15
C ILE A 71 14.87 6.90 4.42
N PRO A 72 15.79 5.93 4.57
CA PRO A 72 15.60 4.57 4.07
C PRO A 72 14.39 3.92 4.72
N PHE A 73 13.60 3.20 3.92
CA PHE A 73 12.47 2.42 4.39
C PHE A 73 12.29 1.15 3.56
N LEU A 74 11.74 0.13 4.19
CA LEU A 74 11.27 -1.09 3.54
C LEU A 74 9.95 -0.79 2.82
N SER A 75 9.81 -1.25 1.60
CA SER A 75 8.60 -1.01 0.82
C SER A 75 7.71 -2.25 0.78
N MET A 76 6.46 -2.10 1.21
CA MET A 76 5.41 -3.09 0.96
C MET A 76 4.92 -2.91 -0.48
N ILE A 77 5.51 -3.69 -1.40
CA ILE A 77 5.25 -3.56 -2.82
C ILE A 77 4.00 -4.35 -3.20
N THR A 78 2.89 -3.67 -3.37
CA THR A 78 1.60 -4.22 -3.80
C THR A 78 1.01 -3.39 -4.94
N GLY A 79 -0.06 -3.88 -5.54
CA GLY A 79 -0.90 -3.09 -6.43
C GLY A 79 -2.14 -2.58 -5.70
N THR A 80 -2.99 -1.90 -6.44
CA THR A 80 -4.22 -1.26 -5.93
C THR A 80 -5.38 -2.24 -5.76
N GLU A 81 -5.25 -3.44 -6.30
CA GLU A 81 -6.30 -4.46 -6.37
C GLU A 81 -6.54 -5.21 -5.06
N ILE A 82 -5.61 -5.15 -4.10
CA ILE A 82 -5.55 -6.08 -2.94
C ILE A 82 -6.83 -6.13 -2.12
N PHE A 83 -7.46 -4.98 -1.86
CA PHE A 83 -8.72 -4.94 -1.12
C PHE A 83 -9.92 -5.31 -2.00
N ALA A 84 -9.94 -4.93 -3.27
CA ALA A 84 -10.99 -5.36 -4.19
C ALA A 84 -10.95 -6.89 -4.41
N GLU A 85 -9.75 -7.48 -4.51
CA GLU A 85 -9.56 -8.94 -4.54
C GLU A 85 -10.09 -9.60 -3.26
N ALA A 86 -9.86 -8.99 -2.10
CA ALA A 86 -10.37 -9.49 -0.82
C ALA A 86 -11.91 -9.58 -0.80
N PHE A 87 -12.59 -8.64 -1.46
CA PHE A 87 -14.06 -8.70 -1.64
C PHE A 87 -14.50 -9.70 -2.70
N GLY A 88 -13.58 -10.33 -3.44
CA GLY A 88 -13.87 -11.38 -4.43
C GLY A 88 -13.76 -10.94 -5.88
N CYS A 89 -13.28 -9.74 -6.17
CA CYS A 89 -12.97 -9.32 -7.53
C CYS A 89 -11.91 -10.23 -8.15
N ARG A 90 -12.11 -10.63 -9.40
CA ARG A 90 -11.05 -11.27 -10.16
C ARG A 90 -9.97 -10.24 -10.48
N VAL A 91 -8.71 -10.66 -10.40
CA VAL A 91 -7.57 -9.82 -10.74
C VAL A 91 -7.06 -10.21 -12.12
N HIS A 92 -6.84 -9.22 -12.96
CA HIS A 92 -6.14 -9.38 -14.23
C HIS A 92 -4.65 -9.09 -14.02
N TYR A 93 -3.82 -10.02 -14.45
CA TYR A 93 -2.36 -9.94 -14.36
C TYR A 93 -1.74 -9.77 -15.76
N PRO A 94 -1.52 -8.52 -16.21
CA PRO A 94 -0.89 -8.28 -17.51
C PRO A 94 0.62 -8.52 -17.45
N ASP A 95 1.22 -8.92 -18.57
CA ASP A 95 2.65 -9.25 -18.65
C ASP A 95 3.59 -8.08 -18.37
N ASN A 96 3.16 -6.84 -18.70
CA ASN A 96 4.02 -5.66 -18.67
C ASN A 96 3.39 -4.48 -17.90
N ASN A 97 2.47 -4.76 -16.99
CA ASN A 97 1.80 -3.71 -16.20
C ASN A 97 1.46 -4.24 -14.80
N ASN A 98 1.04 -3.33 -13.92
CA ASN A 98 0.52 -3.72 -12.61
C ASN A 98 -0.81 -4.47 -12.75
N PRO A 99 -1.09 -5.44 -11.85
CA PRO A 99 -2.39 -6.10 -11.80
C PRO A 99 -3.49 -5.08 -11.48
N PHE A 100 -4.71 -5.41 -11.89
CA PHE A 100 -5.88 -4.61 -11.56
C PHE A 100 -7.13 -5.48 -11.37
N ALA A 101 -8.00 -5.02 -10.47
CA ALA A 101 -9.26 -5.69 -10.20
C ALA A 101 -10.24 -5.50 -11.37
N LEU A 102 -10.96 -6.57 -11.70
CA LEU A 102 -12.10 -6.52 -12.62
C LEU A 102 -13.37 -6.35 -11.79
N PRO A 103 -14.23 -5.39 -12.13
CA PRO A 103 -15.48 -5.17 -11.42
C PRO A 103 -16.31 -6.46 -11.31
N MET A 104 -16.99 -6.63 -10.19
CA MET A 104 -17.78 -7.82 -9.91
C MET A 104 -19.28 -7.55 -9.77
N ILE A 105 -19.68 -6.30 -9.64
CA ILE A 105 -21.09 -5.89 -9.56
C ILE A 105 -21.39 -4.78 -10.58
N SER A 106 -22.59 -4.82 -11.12
CA SER A 106 -23.10 -3.86 -12.11
C SER A 106 -24.50 -3.33 -11.75
N SER A 107 -24.99 -3.64 -10.56
CA SER A 107 -26.29 -3.16 -10.10
C SER A 107 -26.36 -3.13 -8.57
N VAL A 108 -27.32 -2.38 -8.04
CA VAL A 108 -27.64 -2.33 -6.62
C VAL A 108 -28.15 -3.70 -6.10
N ASP A 109 -28.88 -4.43 -6.92
CA ASP A 109 -29.35 -5.80 -6.54
C ASP A 109 -28.20 -6.78 -6.38
N GLU A 110 -27.13 -6.61 -7.13
CA GLU A 110 -25.89 -7.40 -6.96
C GLU A 110 -25.11 -6.94 -5.72
N PHE A 111 -25.07 -5.65 -5.45
CA PHE A 111 -24.47 -5.11 -4.24
C PHE A 111 -25.07 -5.75 -2.98
N TYR A 112 -26.39 -5.87 -2.87
CA TYR A 112 -27.03 -6.45 -1.68
C TYR A 112 -26.68 -7.92 -1.42
N LYS A 113 -26.01 -8.59 -2.36
CA LYS A 113 -25.48 -9.96 -2.18
C LYS A 113 -24.05 -9.98 -1.64
N ILE A 114 -23.35 -8.83 -1.66
CA ILE A 114 -21.99 -8.70 -1.14
C ILE A 114 -22.03 -8.78 0.38
N LYS A 115 -21.02 -9.44 0.94
CA LYS A 115 -20.77 -9.45 2.38
C LYS A 115 -19.32 -9.02 2.60
N LYS A 116 -19.09 -8.32 3.69
CA LYS A 116 -17.72 -8.02 4.14
C LYS A 116 -16.98 -9.35 4.37
N PRO A 117 -15.85 -9.58 3.72
CA PRO A 117 -15.05 -10.78 3.97
C PRO A 117 -14.46 -10.73 5.38
N ARG A 118 -14.14 -11.89 5.94
CA ARG A 118 -13.30 -11.99 7.13
C ARG A 118 -11.85 -11.86 6.68
N LEU A 119 -11.05 -11.13 7.43
CA LEU A 119 -9.65 -10.87 7.08
C LEU A 119 -8.88 -12.19 6.81
N GLU A 120 -9.06 -13.18 7.68
CA GLU A 120 -8.40 -14.48 7.59
C GLU A 120 -8.79 -15.32 6.38
N ASP A 121 -9.93 -15.04 5.74
CA ASP A 121 -10.39 -15.75 4.55
C ASP A 121 -9.86 -15.12 3.25
N THR A 122 -9.07 -14.04 3.37
CA THR A 122 -8.49 -13.29 2.25
C THR A 122 -6.99 -13.60 2.08
N LYS A 123 -6.35 -12.98 1.09
CA LYS A 123 -4.89 -13.01 0.93
C LYS A 123 -4.17 -11.93 1.74
N LEU A 124 -4.89 -11.01 2.37
CA LEU A 124 -4.30 -9.90 3.12
C LEU A 124 -3.35 -10.36 4.25
N PRO A 125 -3.62 -11.46 5.01
CA PRO A 125 -2.68 -11.97 6.01
C PRO A 125 -1.28 -12.28 5.46
N LEU A 126 -1.15 -12.64 4.18
CA LEU A 126 0.17 -12.85 3.56
C LEU A 126 1.02 -11.57 3.54
N LEU A 127 0.38 -10.39 3.48
CA LEU A 127 1.08 -9.12 3.55
C LEU A 127 1.53 -8.80 4.98
N ILE A 128 0.73 -9.14 5.99
CA ILE A 128 1.11 -9.01 7.40
C ILE A 128 2.35 -9.87 7.68
N GLU A 129 2.31 -11.15 7.31
CA GLU A 129 3.47 -12.03 7.42
C GLU A 129 4.70 -11.51 6.64
N SER A 130 4.48 -10.89 5.47
CA SER A 130 5.56 -10.27 4.68
C SER A 130 6.17 -9.08 5.43
N ALA A 131 5.35 -8.25 6.05
CA ALA A 131 5.77 -7.11 6.88
C ALA A 131 6.63 -7.59 8.07
N GLU A 132 6.19 -8.62 8.78
CA GLU A 132 6.92 -9.24 9.89
C GLU A 132 8.28 -9.77 9.45
N ARG A 133 8.35 -10.49 8.31
CA ARG A 133 9.60 -11.01 7.77
C ARG A 133 10.56 -9.90 7.36
N LEU A 134 10.07 -8.85 6.70
CA LEU A 134 10.88 -7.69 6.32
C LEU A 134 11.42 -6.98 7.57
N ARG A 135 10.57 -6.76 8.58
CA ARG A 135 10.97 -6.15 9.85
C ARG A 135 11.98 -7.01 10.61
N GLY A 136 11.78 -8.33 10.65
CA GLY A 136 12.70 -9.26 11.27
C GLY A 136 14.10 -9.25 10.64
N ARG A 137 14.20 -9.01 9.31
CA ARG A 137 15.48 -8.90 8.58
C ARG A 137 16.17 -7.56 8.82
N ALA A 138 15.44 -6.47 8.89
CA ALA A 138 16.00 -5.11 8.95
C ALA A 138 16.16 -4.57 10.37
N GLY A 139 15.48 -5.19 11.36
CA GLY A 139 15.45 -4.76 12.75
C GLY A 139 14.40 -3.68 13.05
N ASP A 140 14.08 -3.51 14.34
CA ASP A 140 12.97 -2.67 14.80
C ASP A 140 13.12 -1.17 14.47
N GLY A 141 14.32 -0.72 14.17
CA GLY A 141 14.59 0.69 13.78
C GLY A 141 14.23 1.01 12.34
N ALA A 142 14.00 0.01 11.47
CA ALA A 142 13.64 0.22 10.08
C ALA A 142 12.19 0.71 9.95
N LEU A 143 11.98 1.71 9.10
CA LEU A 143 10.62 2.10 8.72
C LEU A 143 10.10 1.13 7.67
N LEU A 144 8.83 0.81 7.75
CA LEU A 144 8.10 0.02 6.77
C LEU A 144 6.99 0.88 6.17
N SER A 145 6.89 0.92 4.84
CA SER A 145 5.75 1.59 4.20
C SER A 145 4.49 0.74 4.34
N LEU A 146 3.35 1.40 4.31
CA LEU A 146 2.09 0.69 4.08
C LEU A 146 2.07 0.06 2.67
N PRO A 147 1.30 -1.00 2.44
CA PRO A 147 0.96 -1.45 1.08
C PRO A 147 0.20 -0.35 0.34
N ASP A 148 0.00 -0.53 -0.96
CA ASP A 148 -0.81 0.41 -1.74
C ASP A 148 -2.24 0.44 -1.16
N ASN A 149 -2.55 1.53 -0.48
CA ASN A 149 -3.80 1.71 0.25
C ASN A 149 -4.60 2.86 -0.35
N GLN A 150 -5.68 2.49 -1.00
CA GLN A 150 -6.64 3.44 -1.56
C GLN A 150 -7.74 3.77 -0.57
N THR A 151 -8.49 4.86 -0.83
CA THR A 151 -9.65 5.17 -0.01
C THR A 151 -10.76 4.13 -0.18
N PRO A 152 -11.66 3.96 0.81
CA PRO A 152 -12.80 3.06 0.66
C PRO A 152 -13.66 3.35 -0.59
N MET A 153 -13.75 4.62 -0.99
CA MET A 153 -14.51 5.01 -2.19
C MET A 153 -13.78 4.62 -3.49
N ASP A 154 -12.46 4.73 -3.54
CA ASP A 154 -11.68 4.28 -4.68
C ASP A 154 -11.80 2.75 -4.84
N ILE A 155 -11.72 2.01 -3.74
CA ILE A 155 -11.88 0.55 -3.75
C ILE A 155 -13.31 0.17 -4.16
N ALA A 156 -14.33 0.88 -3.68
CA ALA A 156 -15.71 0.67 -4.11
C ALA A 156 -15.87 0.86 -5.63
N ALA A 157 -15.20 1.85 -6.21
CA ALA A 157 -15.16 2.07 -7.65
C ALA A 157 -14.35 1.02 -8.44
N LEU A 158 -13.52 0.21 -7.79
CA LEU A 158 -12.88 -0.98 -8.39
C LEU A 158 -13.81 -2.20 -8.36
N ILE A 159 -14.62 -2.33 -7.30
CA ILE A 159 -15.53 -3.46 -7.11
C ILE A 159 -16.76 -3.34 -8.03
N TRP A 160 -17.25 -2.12 -8.24
CA TRP A 160 -18.46 -1.82 -9.00
C TRP A 160 -18.12 -1.42 -10.43
N GLU A 161 -18.93 -1.86 -11.41
CA GLU A 161 -18.78 -1.40 -12.79
C GLU A 161 -18.90 0.12 -12.84
N LYS A 162 -18.03 0.77 -13.58
CA LYS A 162 -17.78 2.20 -13.47
C LYS A 162 -18.99 3.07 -13.80
N SER A 163 -19.71 2.72 -14.87
CA SER A 163 -20.90 3.48 -15.29
C SER A 163 -22.00 3.40 -14.25
N ASP A 164 -22.24 2.18 -13.75
CA ASP A 164 -23.27 1.90 -12.76
C ASP A 164 -22.91 2.45 -11.39
N PHE A 165 -21.60 2.46 -11.03
CA PHE A 165 -21.11 3.11 -9.82
C PHE A 165 -21.43 4.61 -9.80
N TYR A 166 -21.18 5.31 -10.92
CA TYR A 166 -21.51 6.73 -11.01
C TYR A 166 -23.02 6.99 -10.98
N ALA A 167 -23.83 6.12 -11.59
CA ALA A 167 -25.28 6.19 -11.47
C ALA A 167 -25.74 5.98 -10.02
N ALA A 168 -25.20 4.96 -9.34
CA ALA A 168 -25.52 4.62 -7.97
C ALA A 168 -25.15 5.72 -6.96
N LEU A 169 -24.09 6.50 -7.22
CA LEU A 169 -23.77 7.67 -6.39
C LEU A 169 -24.91 8.69 -6.31
N TYR A 170 -25.73 8.76 -7.35
CA TYR A 170 -26.86 9.69 -7.41
C TYR A 170 -28.20 9.01 -7.06
N GLU A 171 -28.44 7.80 -7.59
CA GLU A 171 -29.71 7.10 -7.46
C GLU A 171 -29.84 6.33 -6.15
N GLU A 172 -28.74 5.72 -5.69
CA GLU A 172 -28.70 4.84 -4.50
C GLU A 172 -27.44 5.09 -3.63
N PRO A 173 -27.23 6.35 -3.19
CA PRO A 173 -26.02 6.72 -2.44
C PRO A 173 -25.82 5.90 -1.16
N SER A 174 -26.91 5.39 -0.58
CA SER A 174 -26.85 4.54 0.62
C SER A 174 -26.11 3.24 0.37
N ALA A 175 -26.32 2.60 -0.77
CA ALA A 175 -25.66 1.36 -1.15
C ALA A 175 -24.14 1.58 -1.35
N VAL A 176 -23.77 2.69 -1.98
CA VAL A 176 -22.37 3.07 -2.17
C VAL A 176 -21.67 3.34 -0.83
N LEU A 177 -22.32 4.06 0.08
CA LEU A 177 -21.78 4.36 1.40
C LEU A 177 -21.68 3.09 2.28
N GLU A 178 -22.62 2.17 2.16
CA GLU A 178 -22.57 0.88 2.86
C GLU A 178 -21.39 0.03 2.37
N LEU A 179 -21.16 -0.06 1.04
CA LEU A 179 -19.98 -0.73 0.48
C LEU A 179 -18.69 -0.08 0.99
N ALA A 180 -18.59 1.24 0.94
CA ALA A 180 -17.42 1.96 1.43
C ALA A 180 -17.21 1.75 2.95
N SER A 181 -18.29 1.60 3.73
CA SER A 181 -18.18 1.28 5.17
C SER A 181 -17.64 -0.13 5.40
N MET A 182 -18.10 -1.13 4.66
CA MET A 182 -17.56 -2.49 4.75
C MET A 182 -16.08 -2.54 4.39
N ILE A 183 -15.68 -1.79 3.35
CA ILE A 183 -14.27 -1.70 2.93
C ILE A 183 -13.44 -1.04 4.03
N LYS A 184 -13.88 0.09 4.57
CA LYS A 184 -13.22 0.79 5.68
C LYS A 184 -13.03 -0.13 6.90
N GLU A 185 -14.02 -0.91 7.27
CA GLU A 185 -13.94 -1.86 8.37
C GLU A 185 -12.85 -2.91 8.13
N LEU A 186 -12.80 -3.49 6.92
CA LEU A 186 -11.75 -4.46 6.55
C LEU A 186 -10.36 -3.81 6.56
N GLN A 187 -10.25 -2.57 6.09
CA GLN A 187 -8.98 -1.83 6.14
C GLN A 187 -8.52 -1.62 7.58
N PHE A 188 -9.40 -1.23 8.49
CA PHE A 188 -9.05 -1.09 9.90
C PHE A 188 -8.63 -2.42 10.52
N GLU A 189 -9.38 -3.50 10.29
CA GLU A 189 -8.98 -4.83 10.75
C GLU A 189 -7.56 -5.20 10.26
N PHE A 190 -7.26 -4.91 8.99
CA PHE A 190 -5.95 -5.19 8.40
C PHE A 190 -4.80 -4.33 8.97
N PHE A 191 -5.06 -3.05 9.27
CA PHE A 191 -4.02 -2.14 9.77
C PHE A 191 -3.84 -2.17 11.29
N ASP A 192 -4.77 -2.78 12.02
CA ASP A 192 -4.69 -2.96 13.47
C ASP A 192 -3.89 -4.21 13.86
N GLU A 193 -3.58 -5.13 12.91
CA GLU A 193 -2.72 -6.30 13.09
C GLU A 193 -1.23 -5.93 12.93
#